data_8237deb1a868c7a2656725e240b8d108
#
_entry.id   8237deb1a868c7a2656725e240b8d108
#
_cell.length_a   1.000
_cell.length_b   1.000
_cell.length_c   1.000
_cell.angle_alpha   90.00
_cell.angle_beta   90.00
_cell.angle_gamma   90.00
#
_symmetry.space_group_name_H-M   'P 1'
#
loop_
_entity.id
_entity.type
_entity.pdbx_description
1 polymer ?
#
loop_
_entity_poly.entity_id
_entity_poly.type
_entity_poly.pdbx_seq_one_letter_code
_entity_poly.pdbx_strand_id
1 'polypeptide(L)'
;MNAGHPQNADQIAYWNGPGGQRWATRQAAQDVVLQPVLDLLIDRAAPKAGERVVDVGCGSGASSFALAAKVAPAGHVLGVDVSEPMLTRARQSAPQGLPVEFALADATVYPFVGESFDLLASRFGVMFFADPVVSFANLRKAMKSTGRLAFACWQEPRENPFFMTPLAAVYKHVPKLPPLGPEDPGPFAFASEARVKRILGEAGFSGIAMEPCRLEL
;
A
#
# COMPACT_ATOMS: atom_id res chain seq x y z
N MET A 1 13.99 8.30 -14.37
CA MET A 1 12.90 8.59 -13.41
C MET A 1 11.63 8.75 -14.21
N ASN A 2 10.64 7.86 -14.05
CA ASN A 2 9.33 8.09 -14.65
C ASN A 2 8.67 9.26 -13.92
N ALA A 3 8.28 10.29 -14.67
CA ALA A 3 7.47 11.37 -14.11
C ALA A 3 6.17 10.74 -13.58
N GLY A 4 5.81 11.02 -12.33
CA GLY A 4 4.55 10.54 -11.75
C GLY A 4 3.35 11.16 -12.45
N HIS A 5 2.17 10.60 -12.20
CA HIS A 5 0.92 11.18 -12.69
C HIS A 5 0.73 12.59 -12.11
N PRO A 6 0.36 13.60 -12.91
CA PRO A 6 0.27 14.99 -12.42
C PRO A 6 -0.61 15.16 -11.17
N GLN A 7 -1.70 14.42 -11.08
CA GLN A 7 -2.59 14.44 -9.90
C GLN A 7 -1.95 13.87 -8.63
N ASN A 8 -0.91 13.03 -8.74
CA ASN A 8 -0.17 12.49 -7.60
C ASN A 8 0.98 13.39 -7.12
N ALA A 9 1.19 14.57 -7.73
CA ALA A 9 2.33 15.43 -7.42
C ALA A 9 2.45 15.78 -5.93
N ASP A 10 1.34 16.11 -5.28
CA ASP A 10 1.32 16.45 -3.84
C ASP A 10 1.65 15.24 -2.97
N GLN A 11 1.16 14.06 -3.30
CA GLN A 11 1.49 12.81 -2.61
C GLN A 11 2.97 12.46 -2.79
N ILE A 12 3.49 12.58 -4.00
CA ILE A 12 4.92 12.36 -4.29
C ILE A 12 5.77 13.34 -3.47
N ALA A 13 5.41 14.62 -3.43
CA ALA A 13 6.12 15.62 -2.65
C ALA A 13 6.07 15.32 -1.14
N TYR A 14 4.91 14.96 -0.59
CA TYR A 14 4.74 14.60 0.82
C TYR A 14 5.60 13.40 1.22
N TRP A 15 5.57 12.31 0.41
CA TRP A 15 6.30 11.07 0.71
C TRP A 15 7.81 11.15 0.42
N ASN A 16 8.27 12.15 -0.34
CA ASN A 16 9.70 12.47 -0.48
C ASN A 16 10.19 13.55 0.50
N GLY A 17 9.26 14.18 1.21
CA GLY A 17 9.52 15.18 2.25
C GLY A 17 9.56 14.59 3.67
N PRO A 18 9.20 15.43 4.69
CA PRO A 18 9.23 15.02 6.08
C PRO A 18 8.35 13.80 6.42
N GLY A 19 7.30 13.55 5.65
CA GLY A 19 6.43 12.37 5.81
C GLY A 19 7.22 11.08 5.61
N GLY A 20 7.78 10.88 4.43
CA GLY A 20 8.55 9.68 4.10
C GLY A 20 9.79 9.52 4.96
N GLN A 21 10.50 10.61 5.28
CA GLN A 21 11.66 10.56 6.17
C GLN A 21 11.30 10.06 7.58
N ARG A 22 10.18 10.53 8.15
CA ARG A 22 9.70 10.03 9.46
C ARG A 22 9.36 8.55 9.41
N TRP A 23 8.71 8.10 8.35
CA TRP A 23 8.39 6.69 8.17
C TRP A 23 9.65 5.83 8.04
N ALA A 24 10.61 6.22 7.20
CA ALA A 24 11.88 5.52 7.05
C ALA A 24 12.67 5.43 8.36
N THR A 25 12.75 6.54 9.12
CA THR A 25 13.50 6.61 10.38
C THR A 25 12.84 5.78 11.49
N ARG A 26 11.51 5.71 11.52
CA ARG A 26 10.75 5.00 12.55
C ARG A 26 10.33 3.59 12.15
N GLN A 27 10.83 3.06 11.03
CA GLN A 27 10.44 1.78 10.47
C GLN A 27 10.33 0.67 11.52
N ALA A 28 11.38 0.43 12.30
CA ALA A 28 11.40 -0.70 13.25
C ALA A 28 10.23 -0.65 14.26
N ALA A 29 9.94 0.53 14.79
CA ALA A 29 8.82 0.70 15.72
C ALA A 29 7.46 0.53 15.03
N GLN A 30 7.34 1.05 13.81
CA GLN A 30 6.11 0.91 13.01
C GLN A 30 5.87 -0.53 12.59
N ASP A 31 6.90 -1.26 12.23
CA ASP A 31 6.78 -2.67 11.83
C ASP A 31 6.30 -3.53 13.00
N VAL A 32 6.77 -3.27 14.23
CA VAL A 32 6.25 -3.95 15.43
C VAL A 32 4.76 -3.66 15.64
N VAL A 33 4.35 -2.39 15.59
CA VAL A 33 2.97 -1.98 15.80
C VAL A 33 2.04 -2.53 14.69
N LEU A 34 2.49 -2.50 13.44
CA LEU A 34 1.69 -2.90 12.29
C LEU A 34 1.88 -4.38 11.90
N GLN A 35 2.59 -5.17 12.71
CA GLN A 35 2.79 -6.60 12.45
C GLN A 35 1.47 -7.37 12.35
N PRO A 36 0.45 -7.17 13.23
CA PRO A 36 -0.82 -7.87 13.10
C PRO A 36 -1.54 -7.61 11.76
N VAL A 37 -1.39 -6.39 11.20
CA VAL A 37 -1.96 -6.07 9.89
C VAL A 37 -1.19 -6.77 8.77
N LEU A 38 0.14 -6.86 8.89
CA LEU A 38 0.96 -7.57 7.93
C LEU A 38 0.61 -9.06 7.91
N ASP A 39 0.50 -9.67 9.08
CA ASP A 39 0.15 -11.10 9.20
C ASP A 39 -1.22 -11.40 8.59
N LEU A 40 -2.21 -10.55 8.85
CA LEU A 40 -3.54 -10.65 8.23
C LEU A 40 -3.48 -10.50 6.71
N LEU A 41 -2.71 -9.54 6.20
CA LEU A 41 -2.56 -9.34 4.76
C LEU A 41 -1.94 -10.58 4.09
N ILE A 42 -0.87 -11.13 4.67
CA ILE A 42 -0.20 -12.32 4.14
C ILE A 42 -1.14 -13.54 4.16
N ASP A 43 -1.90 -13.72 5.24
CA ASP A 43 -2.89 -14.80 5.35
C ASP A 43 -3.95 -14.69 4.24
N ARG A 44 -4.54 -13.51 4.06
CA ARG A 44 -5.60 -13.25 3.06
C ARG A 44 -5.08 -13.27 1.63
N ALA A 45 -3.89 -12.74 1.39
CA ALA A 45 -3.23 -12.77 0.08
C ALA A 45 -2.85 -14.19 -0.34
N ALA A 46 -2.59 -15.08 0.63
CA ALA A 46 -2.20 -16.48 0.45
C ALA A 46 -1.15 -16.65 -0.67
N PRO A 47 0.02 -15.98 -0.59
CA PRO A 47 1.04 -16.07 -1.62
C PRO A 47 1.59 -17.48 -1.72
N LYS A 48 1.84 -17.95 -2.95
CA LYS A 48 2.30 -19.32 -3.23
C LYS A 48 3.72 -19.29 -3.78
N ALA A 49 4.49 -20.33 -3.48
CA ALA A 49 5.82 -20.51 -4.05
C ALA A 49 5.81 -20.40 -5.58
N GLY A 50 6.75 -19.63 -6.13
CA GLY A 50 6.87 -19.42 -7.57
C GLY A 50 6.00 -18.29 -8.14
N GLU A 51 5.12 -17.66 -7.35
CA GLU A 51 4.31 -16.54 -7.83
C GLU A 51 5.12 -15.26 -8.04
N ARG A 52 4.69 -14.46 -8.99
CA ARG A 52 5.15 -13.10 -9.21
C ARG A 52 4.18 -12.11 -8.56
N VAL A 53 4.70 -11.30 -7.65
CA VAL A 53 3.90 -10.39 -6.82
C VAL A 53 4.31 -8.94 -7.09
N VAL A 54 3.34 -8.04 -7.17
CA VAL A 54 3.59 -6.60 -7.04
C VAL A 54 3.06 -6.11 -5.68
N ASP A 55 3.94 -5.45 -4.90
CA ASP A 55 3.61 -4.82 -3.62
C ASP A 55 3.55 -3.30 -3.81
N VAL A 56 2.34 -2.74 -3.76
CA VAL A 56 2.07 -1.34 -4.09
C VAL A 56 2.09 -0.46 -2.84
N GLY A 57 2.90 0.61 -2.87
CA GLY A 57 3.17 1.43 -1.70
C GLY A 57 3.95 0.61 -0.65
N CYS A 58 5.00 -0.07 -1.10
CA CYS A 58 5.76 -1.03 -0.28
C CYS A 58 6.56 -0.37 0.85
N GLY A 59 6.74 0.93 0.80
CA GLY A 59 7.43 1.71 1.82
C GLY A 59 8.85 1.21 2.10
N SER A 60 9.14 0.93 3.36
CA SER A 60 10.44 0.41 3.79
C SER A 60 10.57 -1.13 3.67
N GLY A 61 9.65 -1.79 2.96
CA GLY A 61 9.82 -3.16 2.48
C GLY A 61 9.25 -4.27 3.36
N ALA A 62 8.65 -4.00 4.52
CA ALA A 62 8.20 -5.05 5.42
C ALA A 62 7.23 -6.07 4.75
N SER A 63 6.22 -5.59 4.02
CA SER A 63 5.32 -6.45 3.24
C SER A 63 6.03 -7.17 2.10
N SER A 64 6.91 -6.47 1.39
CA SER A 64 7.69 -7.06 0.30
C SER A 64 8.58 -8.22 0.78
N PHE A 65 9.23 -8.09 1.94
CA PHE A 65 10.06 -9.17 2.50
C PHE A 65 9.23 -10.38 2.91
N ALA A 66 8.09 -10.13 3.58
CA ALA A 66 7.18 -11.20 3.97
C ALA A 66 6.62 -11.96 2.76
N LEU A 67 6.21 -11.24 1.71
CA LEU A 67 5.76 -11.81 0.45
C LEU A 67 6.88 -12.60 -0.25
N ALA A 68 8.09 -12.03 -0.33
CA ALA A 68 9.24 -12.66 -0.97
C ALA A 68 9.62 -13.98 -0.29
N ALA A 69 9.57 -14.02 1.04
CA ALA A 69 9.81 -15.26 1.79
C ALA A 69 8.80 -16.37 1.47
N LYS A 70 7.54 -16.00 1.16
CA LYS A 70 6.49 -16.96 0.80
C LYS A 70 6.59 -17.47 -0.63
N VAL A 71 7.03 -16.63 -1.57
CA VAL A 71 7.12 -17.01 -2.99
C VAL A 71 8.46 -17.61 -3.39
N ALA A 72 9.48 -17.52 -2.53
CA ALA A 72 10.82 -18.08 -2.74
C ALA A 72 10.78 -19.60 -2.95
N PRO A 73 11.80 -20.18 -3.63
CA PRO A 73 12.91 -19.50 -4.31
C PRO A 73 12.60 -19.08 -5.75
N ALA A 74 11.55 -19.62 -6.36
CA ALA A 74 11.25 -19.47 -7.79
C ALA A 74 10.33 -18.28 -8.12
N GLY A 75 9.71 -17.68 -7.11
CA GLY A 75 8.87 -16.49 -7.26
C GLY A 75 9.68 -15.19 -7.26
N HIS A 76 8.96 -14.07 -7.40
CA HIS A 76 9.57 -12.74 -7.39
C HIS A 76 8.61 -11.69 -6.85
N VAL A 77 9.12 -10.72 -6.09
CA VAL A 77 8.33 -9.57 -5.60
C VAL A 77 8.91 -8.27 -6.17
N LEU A 78 8.07 -7.48 -6.81
CA LEU A 78 8.35 -6.11 -7.19
C LEU A 78 7.67 -5.16 -6.20
N GLY A 79 8.44 -4.54 -5.31
CA GLY A 79 7.97 -3.45 -4.46
C GLY A 79 8.00 -2.13 -5.23
N VAL A 80 6.87 -1.43 -5.28
CA VAL A 80 6.76 -0.12 -5.95
C VAL A 80 6.34 0.94 -4.94
N ASP A 81 7.09 2.04 -4.87
CA ASP A 81 6.77 3.18 -4.02
C ASP A 81 7.24 4.50 -4.66
N VAL A 82 6.60 5.60 -4.30
CA VAL A 82 6.98 6.95 -4.75
C VAL A 82 8.03 7.59 -3.84
N SER A 83 8.29 7.01 -2.67
CA SER A 83 9.14 7.55 -1.61
C SER A 83 10.57 7.03 -1.71
N GLU A 84 11.50 7.85 -2.20
CA GLU A 84 12.93 7.48 -2.22
C GLU A 84 13.51 7.24 -0.81
N PRO A 85 13.22 8.05 0.24
CA PRO A 85 13.75 7.77 1.57
C PRO A 85 13.30 6.41 2.12
N MET A 86 12.06 6.00 1.87
CA MET A 86 11.56 4.70 2.31
C MET A 86 12.16 3.56 1.48
N LEU A 87 12.27 3.70 0.17
CA LEU A 87 12.90 2.69 -0.70
C LEU A 87 14.40 2.54 -0.43
N THR A 88 15.09 3.62 -0.12
CA THR A 88 16.49 3.55 0.34
C THR A 88 16.60 2.67 1.58
N ARG A 89 15.69 2.86 2.53
CA ARG A 89 15.64 2.01 3.73
C ARG A 89 15.30 0.56 3.40
N ALA A 90 14.34 0.31 2.50
CA ALA A 90 13.99 -1.03 2.04
C ALA A 90 15.20 -1.76 1.44
N ARG A 91 15.93 -1.12 0.52
CA ARG A 91 17.13 -1.70 -0.10
C ARG A 91 18.23 -2.02 0.91
N GLN A 92 18.42 -1.14 1.92
CA GLN A 92 19.40 -1.36 2.99
C GLN A 92 19.04 -2.50 3.93
N SER A 93 17.74 -2.74 4.13
CA SER A 93 17.21 -3.74 5.06
C SER A 93 16.88 -5.07 4.39
N ALA A 94 17.00 -5.16 3.06
CA ALA A 94 16.63 -6.36 2.30
C ALA A 94 17.49 -7.57 2.74
N PRO A 95 16.86 -8.65 3.22
CA PRO A 95 17.58 -9.87 3.54
C PRO A 95 18.25 -10.46 2.29
N GLN A 96 19.48 -10.92 2.44
CA GLN A 96 20.21 -11.54 1.34
C GLN A 96 19.48 -12.78 0.82
N GLY A 97 19.44 -12.91 -0.52
CA GLY A 97 18.87 -14.08 -1.19
C GLY A 97 17.34 -14.06 -1.30
N LEU A 98 16.63 -13.07 -0.77
CA LEU A 98 15.21 -12.94 -1.05
C LEU A 98 14.97 -12.44 -2.49
N PRO A 99 14.01 -13.02 -3.22
CA PRO A 99 13.67 -12.61 -4.58
C PRO A 99 12.80 -11.35 -4.59
N VAL A 100 13.38 -10.22 -4.19
CA VAL A 100 12.70 -8.92 -4.10
C VAL A 100 13.48 -7.83 -4.83
N GLU A 101 12.76 -7.00 -5.57
CA GLU A 101 13.27 -5.82 -6.26
C GLU A 101 12.42 -4.60 -5.91
N PHE A 102 13.02 -3.40 -5.90
CA PHE A 102 12.34 -2.14 -5.55
C PHE A 102 12.44 -1.12 -6.66
N ALA A 103 11.29 -0.60 -7.11
CA ALA A 103 11.16 0.46 -8.09
C ALA A 103 10.67 1.77 -7.46
N LEU A 104 11.42 2.86 -7.67
CA LEU A 104 10.94 4.22 -7.38
C LEU A 104 10.01 4.64 -8.52
N ALA A 105 8.72 4.55 -8.29
CA ALA A 105 7.73 4.83 -9.34
C ALA A 105 6.34 5.09 -8.77
N ASP A 106 5.56 5.84 -9.53
CA ASP A 106 4.12 5.98 -9.33
C ASP A 106 3.39 4.83 -10.04
N ALA A 107 2.74 3.97 -9.26
CA ALA A 107 2.01 2.81 -9.78
C ALA A 107 0.87 3.18 -10.75
N THR A 108 0.40 4.44 -10.73
CA THR A 108 -0.62 4.95 -11.66
C THR A 108 -0.14 4.94 -13.11
N VAL A 109 1.15 5.21 -13.33
CA VAL A 109 1.74 5.37 -14.68
C VAL A 109 2.95 4.46 -14.93
N TYR A 110 3.34 3.65 -13.95
CA TYR A 110 4.46 2.73 -14.12
C TYR A 110 4.15 1.72 -15.25
N PRO A 111 5.08 1.51 -16.19
CA PRO A 111 4.88 0.61 -17.33
C PRO A 111 5.10 -0.84 -16.91
N PHE A 112 4.18 -1.38 -16.14
CA PHE A 112 4.23 -2.79 -15.77
C PHE A 112 4.22 -3.68 -17.02
N VAL A 113 4.95 -4.80 -16.95
CA VAL A 113 4.81 -5.85 -17.97
C VAL A 113 3.40 -6.45 -17.85
N GLY A 114 2.64 -6.41 -18.91
CA GLY A 114 1.26 -6.92 -18.92
C GLY A 114 1.17 -8.41 -18.60
N GLU A 115 0.09 -8.81 -17.94
CA GLU A 115 -0.23 -10.20 -17.60
C GLU A 115 0.88 -10.99 -16.93
N SER A 116 1.70 -10.32 -16.11
CA SER A 116 2.90 -10.92 -15.51
C SER A 116 2.77 -11.26 -14.04
N PHE A 117 1.83 -10.65 -13.31
CA PHE A 117 1.69 -10.84 -11.87
C PHE A 117 0.51 -11.75 -11.49
N ASP A 118 0.78 -12.65 -10.54
CA ASP A 118 -0.20 -13.55 -9.96
C ASP A 118 -0.95 -12.91 -8.78
N LEU A 119 -0.26 -12.00 -8.06
CA LEU A 119 -0.78 -11.32 -6.89
C LEU A 119 -0.40 -9.85 -6.91
N LEU A 120 -1.38 -8.99 -6.63
CA LEU A 120 -1.17 -7.61 -6.20
C LEU A 120 -1.43 -7.52 -4.71
N ALA A 121 -0.48 -7.00 -3.96
CA ALA A 121 -0.61 -6.76 -2.52
C ALA A 121 -0.41 -5.29 -2.19
N SER A 122 -1.00 -4.80 -1.09
CA SER A 122 -0.72 -3.48 -0.54
C SER A 122 -1.09 -3.41 0.94
N ARG A 123 -0.14 -2.99 1.78
CA ARG A 123 -0.40 -2.62 3.17
C ARG A 123 -0.54 -1.11 3.26
N PHE A 124 -1.76 -0.57 3.16
CA PHE A 124 -2.09 0.85 3.27
C PHE A 124 -1.63 1.77 2.12
N GLY A 125 -0.86 1.30 1.13
CA GLY A 125 -0.31 2.16 0.08
C GLY A 125 -1.37 2.70 -0.89
N VAL A 126 -2.33 1.87 -1.28
CA VAL A 126 -3.35 2.22 -2.30
C VAL A 126 -4.32 3.33 -1.90
N MET A 127 -4.42 3.64 -0.60
CA MET A 127 -5.29 4.73 -0.09
C MET A 127 -4.82 6.13 -0.51
N PHE A 128 -3.60 6.24 -1.00
CA PHE A 128 -2.98 7.52 -1.37
C PHE A 128 -3.01 7.81 -2.87
N PHE A 129 -3.70 7.00 -3.66
CA PHE A 129 -3.92 7.30 -5.07
C PHE A 129 -4.83 8.52 -5.25
N ALA A 130 -4.39 9.51 -6.03
CA ALA A 130 -5.21 10.68 -6.36
C ALA A 130 -6.35 10.32 -7.34
N ASP A 131 -6.06 9.44 -8.31
CA ASP A 131 -7.07 8.80 -9.15
C ASP A 131 -7.00 7.27 -8.99
N PRO A 132 -7.75 6.71 -8.05
CA PRO A 132 -7.68 5.29 -7.76
C PRO A 132 -8.21 4.41 -8.92
N VAL A 133 -9.17 4.89 -9.72
CA VAL A 133 -9.69 4.12 -10.85
C VAL A 133 -8.60 3.93 -11.91
N VAL A 134 -7.93 5.02 -12.30
CA VAL A 134 -6.81 4.97 -13.27
C VAL A 134 -5.67 4.12 -12.73
N SER A 135 -5.32 4.27 -11.45
CA SER A 135 -4.25 3.52 -10.80
C SER A 135 -4.53 2.01 -10.80
N PHE A 136 -5.71 1.61 -10.36
CA PHE A 136 -6.08 0.20 -10.37
C PHE A 136 -6.28 -0.36 -11.78
N ALA A 137 -6.73 0.44 -12.75
CA ALA A 137 -6.80 0.01 -14.15
C ALA A 137 -5.41 -0.28 -14.74
N ASN A 138 -4.40 0.53 -14.40
CA ASN A 138 -3.01 0.26 -14.79
C ASN A 138 -2.49 -1.03 -14.14
N LEU A 139 -2.73 -1.20 -12.85
CA LEU A 139 -2.38 -2.41 -12.11
C LEU A 139 -3.10 -3.66 -12.64
N ARG A 140 -4.40 -3.54 -13.01
CA ARG A 140 -5.16 -4.66 -13.58
C ARG A 140 -4.57 -5.19 -14.89
N LYS A 141 -4.03 -4.31 -15.73
CA LYS A 141 -3.33 -4.70 -16.97
C LYS A 141 -2.05 -5.51 -16.69
N ALA A 142 -1.40 -5.28 -15.55
CA ALA A 142 -0.22 -6.01 -15.14
C ALA A 142 -0.55 -7.42 -14.61
N MET A 143 -1.78 -7.62 -14.15
CA MET A 143 -2.23 -8.89 -13.57
C MET A 143 -2.57 -9.92 -14.63
N LYS A 144 -2.23 -11.18 -14.38
CA LYS A 144 -2.76 -12.32 -15.14
C LYS A 144 -4.28 -12.37 -15.03
N SER A 145 -4.94 -13.06 -15.94
CA SER A 145 -6.41 -13.26 -15.90
C SER A 145 -6.87 -13.98 -14.63
N THR A 146 -6.05 -14.88 -14.10
CA THR A 146 -6.25 -15.62 -12.83
C THR A 146 -5.66 -14.93 -11.62
N GLY A 147 -5.04 -13.76 -11.81
CA GLY A 147 -4.40 -13.00 -10.76
C GLY A 147 -5.39 -12.48 -9.72
N ARG A 148 -4.93 -12.31 -8.49
CA ARG A 148 -5.74 -11.83 -7.37
C ARG A 148 -5.15 -10.58 -6.73
N LEU A 149 -6.02 -9.81 -6.10
CA LEU A 149 -5.69 -8.58 -5.37
C LEU A 149 -6.00 -8.77 -3.88
N ALA A 150 -5.08 -8.39 -3.01
CA ALA A 150 -5.31 -8.29 -1.58
C ALA A 150 -4.69 -7.00 -1.03
N PHE A 151 -5.44 -6.20 -0.30
CA PHE A 151 -4.89 -5.05 0.39
C PHE A 151 -5.59 -4.79 1.73
N ALA A 152 -4.87 -4.14 2.63
CA ALA A 152 -5.40 -3.62 3.88
C ALA A 152 -5.59 -2.10 3.77
N CYS A 153 -6.73 -1.61 4.26
CA CYS A 153 -7.03 -0.18 4.42
C CYS A 153 -7.71 0.06 5.77
N TRP A 154 -7.66 1.32 6.22
CA TRP A 154 -8.33 1.69 7.47
C TRP A 154 -9.83 1.86 7.25
N GLN A 155 -10.61 1.45 8.25
CA GLN A 155 -12.03 1.76 8.33
C GLN A 155 -12.27 3.26 8.58
N GLU A 156 -13.52 3.67 8.77
CA GLU A 156 -13.86 5.06 9.12
C GLU A 156 -13.12 5.51 10.40
N PRO A 157 -12.79 6.80 10.53
CA PRO A 157 -12.03 7.33 11.67
C PRO A 157 -12.55 6.86 13.04
N ARG A 158 -13.87 6.84 13.23
CA ARG A 158 -14.51 6.43 14.49
C ARG A 158 -14.25 4.96 14.88
N GLU A 159 -13.94 4.11 13.91
CA GLU A 159 -13.61 2.70 14.12
C GLU A 159 -12.11 2.47 14.43
N ASN A 160 -11.31 3.54 14.42
CA ASN A 160 -9.86 3.49 14.63
C ASN A 160 -9.42 4.30 15.86
N PRO A 161 -9.63 3.80 17.10
CA PRO A 161 -9.14 4.46 18.32
C PRO A 161 -7.64 4.71 18.31
N PHE A 162 -6.86 3.87 17.62
CA PHE A 162 -5.42 4.01 17.41
C PHE A 162 -5.04 5.40 16.88
N PHE A 163 -5.80 5.96 15.93
CA PHE A 163 -5.58 7.31 15.43
C PHE A 163 -6.35 8.37 16.23
N MET A 164 -7.59 8.07 16.56
CA MET A 164 -8.51 9.11 17.05
C MET A 164 -8.23 9.50 18.51
N THR A 165 -7.75 8.57 19.35
CA THR A 165 -7.45 8.87 20.75
C THR A 165 -6.30 9.87 20.90
N PRO A 166 -5.11 9.64 20.29
CA PRO A 166 -4.01 10.62 20.36
C PRO A 166 -4.37 11.93 19.64
N LEU A 167 -5.09 11.88 18.53
CA LEU A 167 -5.52 13.08 17.81
C LEU A 167 -6.46 13.95 18.66
N ALA A 168 -7.41 13.35 19.35
CA ALA A 168 -8.30 14.06 20.25
C ALA A 168 -7.55 14.72 21.42
N ALA A 169 -6.49 14.10 21.92
CA ALA A 169 -5.63 14.68 22.94
C ALA A 169 -4.84 15.88 22.38
N VAL A 170 -4.26 15.76 21.21
CA VAL A 170 -3.50 16.83 20.55
C VAL A 170 -4.38 18.05 20.25
N TYR A 171 -5.61 17.86 19.81
CA TYR A 171 -6.55 18.95 19.50
C TYR A 171 -7.05 19.74 20.71
N LYS A 172 -6.68 19.35 21.92
CA LYS A 172 -6.88 20.20 23.12
C LYS A 172 -5.85 21.33 23.21
N HIS A 173 -4.73 21.22 22.47
CA HIS A 173 -3.57 22.12 22.59
C HIS A 173 -3.25 22.85 21.28
N VAL A 174 -3.76 22.39 20.14
CA VAL A 174 -3.51 23.00 18.84
C VAL A 174 -4.82 23.14 18.05
N PRO A 175 -4.91 24.09 17.10
CA PRO A 175 -6.05 24.19 16.21
C PRO A 175 -6.28 22.89 15.42
N LYS A 176 -7.54 22.56 15.19
CA LYS A 176 -7.89 21.41 14.33
C LYS A 176 -7.51 21.70 12.89
N LEU A 177 -6.88 20.71 12.25
CA LEU A 177 -6.66 20.76 10.80
C LEU A 177 -8.00 20.68 10.06
N PRO A 178 -8.09 21.30 8.86
CA PRO A 178 -9.23 21.10 7.99
C PRO A 178 -9.46 19.60 7.73
N PRO A 179 -10.71 19.12 7.75
CA PRO A 179 -10.98 17.74 7.39
C PRO A 179 -10.62 17.49 5.93
N LEU A 180 -10.08 16.32 5.66
CA LEU A 180 -9.95 15.83 4.28
C LEU A 180 -11.34 15.58 3.71
N GLY A 181 -11.49 15.83 2.41
CA GLY A 181 -12.69 15.44 1.68
C GLY A 181 -12.85 13.91 1.68
N PRO A 182 -14.08 13.42 1.51
CA PRO A 182 -14.37 11.98 1.59
C PRO A 182 -13.68 11.17 0.48
N GLU A 183 -13.21 11.82 -0.55
CA GLU A 183 -12.51 11.20 -1.69
C GLU A 183 -11.03 11.60 -1.78
N ASP A 184 -10.56 12.49 -0.92
CA ASP A 184 -9.16 12.91 -0.91
C ASP A 184 -8.23 11.74 -0.55
N PRO A 185 -7.03 11.66 -1.18
CA PRO A 185 -6.02 10.68 -0.83
C PRO A 185 -5.63 10.80 0.65
N GLY A 186 -5.66 9.68 1.36
CA GLY A 186 -5.33 9.69 2.79
C GLY A 186 -5.70 8.39 3.50
N PRO A 187 -5.42 8.30 4.80
CA PRO A 187 -5.61 7.06 5.56
C PRO A 187 -7.02 6.47 5.47
N PHE A 188 -8.04 7.30 5.32
CA PHE A 188 -9.44 6.90 5.34
C PHE A 188 -10.12 6.97 3.96
N ALA A 189 -9.36 7.20 2.89
CA ALA A 189 -9.90 7.30 1.52
C ALA A 189 -10.65 6.04 1.08
N PHE A 190 -10.32 4.88 1.65
CA PHE A 190 -10.92 3.57 1.32
C PHE A 190 -11.77 3.00 2.46
N ALA A 191 -12.23 3.84 3.37
CA ALA A 191 -13.08 3.42 4.48
C ALA A 191 -14.49 2.95 4.06
N SER A 192 -15.00 3.46 2.92
CA SER A 192 -16.30 3.09 2.38
C SER A 192 -16.24 1.87 1.48
N GLU A 193 -16.87 0.77 1.88
CA GLU A 193 -16.97 -0.45 1.07
C GLU A 193 -17.61 -0.18 -0.31
N ALA A 194 -18.67 0.62 -0.36
CA ALA A 194 -19.36 0.97 -1.61
C ALA A 194 -18.41 1.70 -2.58
N ARG A 195 -17.61 2.65 -2.06
CA ARG A 195 -16.60 3.35 -2.85
C ARG A 195 -15.53 2.39 -3.38
N VAL A 196 -14.99 1.52 -2.55
CA VAL A 196 -13.95 0.57 -2.95
C VAL A 196 -14.47 -0.38 -4.03
N LYS A 197 -15.68 -0.92 -3.84
CA LYS A 197 -16.32 -1.79 -4.84
C LYS A 197 -16.53 -1.07 -6.18
N ARG A 198 -16.96 0.19 -6.16
CA ARG A 198 -17.10 1.00 -7.37
C ARG A 198 -15.75 1.19 -8.06
N ILE A 199 -14.73 1.67 -7.34
CA ILE A 199 -13.38 1.91 -7.89
C ILE A 199 -12.81 0.65 -8.54
N LEU A 200 -12.84 -0.48 -7.83
CA LEU A 200 -12.29 -1.73 -8.33
C LEU A 200 -13.09 -2.28 -9.52
N GLY A 201 -14.42 -2.16 -9.49
CA GLY A 201 -15.28 -2.57 -10.58
C GLY A 201 -15.03 -1.76 -11.86
N GLU A 202 -14.94 -0.43 -11.75
CA GLU A 202 -14.60 0.47 -12.86
C GLU A 202 -13.18 0.20 -13.41
N ALA A 203 -12.25 -0.22 -12.55
CA ALA A 203 -10.91 -0.61 -12.95
C ALA A 203 -10.79 -2.03 -13.54
N GLY A 204 -11.91 -2.78 -13.65
CA GLY A 204 -11.96 -4.10 -14.28
C GLY A 204 -11.67 -5.29 -13.34
N PHE A 205 -11.77 -5.10 -12.02
CA PHE A 205 -11.74 -6.21 -11.06
C PHE A 205 -13.15 -6.76 -10.81
N SER A 206 -13.23 -8.03 -10.47
CA SER A 206 -14.48 -8.75 -10.14
C SER A 206 -14.29 -9.62 -8.91
N GLY A 207 -15.38 -10.15 -8.35
CA GLY A 207 -15.30 -11.00 -7.15
C GLY A 207 -14.83 -10.23 -5.91
N ILE A 208 -15.19 -8.96 -5.79
CA ILE A 208 -14.69 -8.05 -4.76
C ILE A 208 -15.38 -8.35 -3.42
N ALA A 209 -14.59 -8.72 -2.42
CA ALA A 209 -15.03 -8.89 -1.03
C ALA A 209 -14.25 -7.94 -0.11
N MET A 210 -14.91 -7.40 0.89
CA MET A 210 -14.29 -6.63 1.97
C MET A 210 -14.73 -7.21 3.31
N GLU A 211 -13.77 -7.40 4.20
CA GLU A 211 -14.02 -7.91 5.55
C GLU A 211 -13.53 -6.88 6.59
N PRO A 212 -14.40 -6.39 7.47
CA PRO A 212 -13.96 -5.60 8.60
C PRO A 212 -13.22 -6.47 9.61
N CYS A 213 -11.98 -6.10 9.92
CA CYS A 213 -11.14 -6.80 10.90
C CYS A 213 -10.81 -5.87 12.06
N ARG A 214 -10.86 -6.39 13.30
CA ARG A 214 -10.41 -5.68 14.49
C ARG A 214 -9.11 -6.32 14.95
N LEU A 215 -8.07 -5.48 15.06
CA LEU A 215 -6.74 -5.87 15.49
C LEU A 215 -6.32 -5.00 16.67
N GLU A 216 -5.60 -5.58 17.59
CA GLU A 216 -4.89 -4.84 18.65
C GLU A 216 -3.52 -4.41 18.10
N LEU A 217 -3.20 -3.11 18.20
CA LEU A 217 -2.00 -2.48 17.69
C LEU A 217 -1.20 -1.83 18.82
#